data_5d621b0b246c439ff39263918ce1dcac
#
_entry.id   5d621b0b246c439ff39263918ce1dcac
#
_cell.length_a   1.000
_cell.length_b   1.000
_cell.length_c   1.000
_cell.angle_alpha   90.00
_cell.angle_beta   90.00
_cell.angle_gamma   90.00
#
_symmetry.space_group_name_H-M   'P 1'
#
loop_
_entity.id
_entity.type
_entity.pdbx_description
1 polymer ?
#
loop_
_entity_poly.entity_id
_entity_poly.type
_entity_poly.pdbx_seq_one_letter_code
_entity_poly.pdbx_strand_id
1 'polypeptide(L)'
;DEVENEIEAYIDNQCAGLKLATGDDVGRVTYRTDGIKDYTDHLYESINGDLSGLNVCIDCANGASAAVARQLFPRLGAKCTFIGVEPDGKNINAGVGSTHLDNLEKAVVEGGFDCGIAFDGDADRCLACDEKGQEIDGDKVIALLAMNMKEKGCLDGNTAVVTVMSNLGFIKFMESQGIYTEKTAVGDRYVLENMRENGYA
;
A
#
# COMPACT_ATOMS: atom_id res chain seq x y z
N ASP A 1 -7.57 -17.33 9.32
CA ASP A 1 -6.73 -18.54 9.45
C ASP A 1 -7.53 -19.85 9.39
N GLU A 2 -8.62 -20.08 10.19
CA GLU A 2 -9.41 -21.33 10.13
C GLU A 2 -10.04 -21.53 8.75
N VAL A 3 -10.67 -20.51 8.19
CA VAL A 3 -11.30 -20.56 6.87
C VAL A 3 -10.26 -20.74 5.76
N GLU A 4 -9.10 -20.09 5.88
CA GLU A 4 -7.98 -20.25 4.95
C GLU A 4 -7.47 -21.69 4.95
N ASN A 5 -7.26 -22.26 6.13
CA ASN A 5 -6.85 -23.66 6.27
C ASN A 5 -7.88 -24.64 5.67
N GLU A 6 -9.19 -24.36 5.82
CA GLU A 6 -10.24 -25.16 5.18
C GLU A 6 -10.18 -25.06 3.65
N ILE A 7 -9.95 -23.85 3.10
CA ILE A 7 -9.80 -23.63 1.65
C ILE A 7 -8.57 -24.38 1.12
N GLU A 8 -7.42 -24.25 1.81
CA GLU A 8 -6.20 -24.98 1.44
C GLU A 8 -6.41 -26.49 1.46
N ALA A 9 -7.06 -27.02 2.51
CA ALA A 9 -7.36 -28.45 2.59
C ALA A 9 -8.27 -28.93 1.44
N TYR A 10 -9.22 -28.10 1.00
CA TYR A 10 -10.03 -28.40 -0.19
C TYR A 10 -9.21 -28.44 -1.47
N ILE A 11 -8.29 -27.49 -1.65
CA ILE A 11 -7.40 -27.41 -2.82
C ILE A 11 -6.48 -28.63 -2.85
N ASP A 12 -5.85 -28.95 -1.73
CA ASP A 12 -4.91 -30.09 -1.61
C ASP A 12 -5.59 -31.42 -1.86
N ASN A 13 -6.85 -31.55 -1.47
CA ASN A 13 -7.69 -32.73 -1.75
C ASN A 13 -8.35 -32.67 -3.13
N GLN A 14 -7.85 -31.86 -4.07
CA GLN A 14 -8.39 -31.71 -5.43
C GLN A 14 -9.91 -31.39 -5.46
N CYS A 15 -10.39 -30.65 -4.46
CA CYS A 15 -11.80 -30.31 -4.25
C CYS A 15 -12.72 -31.54 -4.15
N ALA A 16 -12.19 -32.67 -3.70
CA ALA A 16 -12.98 -33.90 -3.54
C ALA A 16 -14.08 -33.71 -2.50
N GLY A 17 -15.28 -34.16 -2.82
CA GLY A 17 -16.45 -34.01 -1.95
C GLY A 17 -17.21 -32.69 -2.07
N LEU A 18 -16.75 -31.74 -2.91
CA LEU A 18 -17.48 -30.53 -3.20
C LEU A 18 -18.77 -30.87 -3.96
N LYS A 19 -19.90 -30.50 -3.34
CA LYS A 19 -21.20 -30.66 -4.02
C LYS A 19 -21.35 -29.51 -5.03
N LEU A 20 -21.32 -29.84 -6.32
CA LEU A 20 -21.58 -28.81 -7.35
C LEU A 20 -23.06 -28.43 -7.36
N ALA A 21 -23.31 -27.13 -7.41
CA ALA A 21 -24.65 -26.60 -7.58
C ALA A 21 -25.21 -26.91 -8.99
N THR A 22 -26.47 -27.33 -9.06
CA THR A 22 -27.15 -27.65 -10.31
C THR A 22 -28.55 -27.07 -10.32
N GLY A 23 -29.11 -26.83 -11.51
CA GLY A 23 -30.47 -26.32 -11.65
C GLY A 23 -30.65 -24.93 -10.99
N ASP A 24 -31.64 -24.81 -10.13
CA ASP A 24 -31.98 -23.55 -9.46
C ASP A 24 -31.00 -23.14 -8.37
N ASP A 25 -30.11 -24.05 -7.93
CA ASP A 25 -29.09 -23.78 -6.93
C ASP A 25 -27.83 -23.08 -7.53
N VAL A 26 -27.76 -22.98 -8.87
CA VAL A 26 -26.64 -22.27 -9.51
C VAL A 26 -26.70 -20.79 -9.16
N GLY A 27 -25.58 -20.27 -8.64
CA GLY A 27 -25.46 -18.87 -8.23
C GLY A 27 -25.71 -17.89 -9.38
N ARG A 28 -26.02 -16.67 -9.04
CA ARG A 28 -26.28 -15.59 -10.02
C ARG A 28 -25.20 -14.52 -9.90
N VAL A 29 -24.86 -13.90 -11.02
CA VAL A 29 -23.98 -12.72 -11.05
C VAL A 29 -24.83 -11.48 -10.79
N THR A 30 -24.40 -10.68 -9.80
CA THR A 30 -24.96 -9.34 -9.55
C THR A 30 -23.86 -8.32 -9.70
N TYR A 31 -24.19 -7.19 -10.30
CA TYR A 31 -23.25 -6.08 -10.45
C TYR A 31 -23.47 -5.09 -9.31
N ARG A 32 -22.41 -4.81 -8.55
CA ARG A 32 -22.39 -3.79 -7.51
C ARG A 32 -21.67 -2.56 -8.04
N THR A 33 -22.35 -1.43 -8.13
CA THR A 33 -21.84 -0.18 -8.70
C THR A 33 -21.27 0.78 -7.65
N ASP A 34 -21.55 0.55 -6.38
CA ASP A 34 -21.20 1.38 -5.23
C ASP A 34 -19.92 0.94 -4.48
N GLY A 35 -19.31 -0.19 -4.88
CA GLY A 35 -18.17 -0.77 -4.18
C GLY A 35 -16.95 0.15 -4.09
N ILE A 36 -16.65 0.92 -5.14
CA ILE A 36 -15.54 1.89 -5.12
C ILE A 36 -15.83 3.00 -4.11
N LYS A 37 -17.07 3.48 -4.06
CA LYS A 37 -17.48 4.51 -3.12
C LYS A 37 -17.35 4.01 -1.68
N ASP A 38 -17.87 2.83 -1.38
CA ASP A 38 -17.80 2.24 -0.04
C ASP A 38 -16.37 2.06 0.43
N TYR A 39 -15.50 1.58 -0.46
CA TYR A 39 -14.08 1.43 -0.16
C TYR A 39 -13.38 2.78 0.04
N THR A 40 -13.67 3.76 -0.80
CA THR A 40 -13.14 5.13 -0.66
C THR A 40 -13.61 5.78 0.65
N ASP A 41 -14.86 5.56 1.04
CA ASP A 41 -15.40 6.05 2.32
C ASP A 41 -14.68 5.41 3.51
N HIS A 42 -14.48 4.10 3.47
CA HIS A 42 -13.72 3.37 4.48
C HIS A 42 -12.29 3.90 4.64
N LEU A 43 -11.57 4.09 3.52
CA LEU A 43 -10.23 4.66 3.54
C LEU A 43 -10.21 6.08 4.10
N TYR A 44 -11.16 6.92 3.68
CA TYR A 44 -11.26 8.29 4.17
C TYR A 44 -11.50 8.35 5.69
N GLU A 45 -12.34 7.48 6.23
CA GLU A 45 -12.64 7.40 7.66
C GLU A 45 -11.46 6.89 8.49
N SER A 46 -10.53 6.12 7.88
CA SER A 46 -9.34 5.61 8.57
C SER A 46 -8.24 6.66 8.75
N ILE A 47 -8.33 7.80 8.07
CA ILE A 47 -7.29 8.84 8.05
C ILE A 47 -7.63 9.95 9.05
N ASN A 48 -6.71 10.20 9.99
CA ASN A 48 -6.79 11.34 10.89
C ASN A 48 -5.95 12.50 10.35
N GLY A 49 -6.60 13.45 9.71
CA GLY A 49 -5.96 14.62 9.13
C GLY A 49 -6.41 14.89 7.71
N ASP A 50 -5.83 15.92 7.08
CA ASP A 50 -6.08 16.26 5.70
C ASP A 50 -4.76 16.54 4.96
N LEU A 51 -4.85 16.63 3.64
CA LEU A 51 -3.74 16.93 2.74
C LEU A 51 -3.88 18.33 2.12
N SER A 52 -4.68 19.20 2.76
CA SER A 52 -4.90 20.58 2.29
C SER A 52 -3.58 21.36 2.18
N GLY A 53 -3.40 22.01 1.05
CA GLY A 53 -2.19 22.76 0.74
C GLY A 53 -1.12 21.97 0.00
N LEU A 54 -1.22 20.65 -0.08
CA LEU A 54 -0.29 19.84 -0.85
C LEU A 54 -0.71 19.73 -2.33
N ASN A 55 0.29 19.84 -3.20
CA ASN A 55 0.19 19.61 -4.64
C ASN A 55 0.93 18.32 -4.98
N VAL A 56 0.21 17.24 -5.29
CA VAL A 56 0.76 15.89 -5.36
C VAL A 56 0.60 15.31 -6.77
N CYS A 57 1.64 14.68 -7.29
CA CYS A 57 1.57 13.86 -8.48
C CYS A 57 1.39 12.38 -8.09
N ILE A 58 0.39 11.69 -8.63
CA ILE A 58 0.05 10.33 -8.25
C ILE A 58 0.07 9.42 -9.48
N ASP A 59 0.94 8.41 -9.45
CA ASP A 59 1.04 7.37 -10.47
C ASP A 59 0.29 6.12 -10.01
N CYS A 60 -0.75 5.75 -10.74
CA CYS A 60 -1.58 4.59 -10.45
C CYS A 60 -1.24 3.35 -11.29
N ALA A 61 -0.10 3.34 -11.97
CA ALA A 61 0.42 2.19 -12.74
C ALA A 61 -0.55 1.62 -13.81
N ASN A 62 -1.56 2.38 -14.25
CA ASN A 62 -2.70 1.88 -15.04
C ASN A 62 -3.38 0.68 -14.36
N GLY A 63 -3.44 0.67 -13.04
CA GLY A 63 -3.87 -0.44 -12.20
C GLY A 63 -5.12 -0.15 -11.37
N ALA A 64 -5.31 -0.97 -10.35
CA ALA A 64 -6.52 -0.99 -9.51
C ALA A 64 -6.71 0.31 -8.71
N SER A 65 -5.62 0.98 -8.31
CA SER A 65 -5.68 2.24 -7.53
C SER A 65 -6.31 3.41 -8.29
N ALA A 66 -6.32 3.40 -9.62
CA ALA A 66 -6.72 4.56 -10.44
C ALA A 66 -8.12 5.12 -10.10
N ALA A 67 -9.10 4.24 -9.90
CA ALA A 67 -10.47 4.65 -9.60
C ALA A 67 -10.63 5.20 -8.18
N VAL A 68 -9.94 4.61 -7.21
CA VAL A 68 -9.97 4.99 -5.79
C VAL A 68 -9.17 6.26 -5.54
N ALA A 69 -7.94 6.33 -6.06
CA ALA A 69 -7.06 7.48 -5.86
C ALA A 69 -7.66 8.79 -6.36
N ARG A 70 -8.31 8.76 -7.52
CA ARG A 70 -9.02 9.93 -8.10
C ARG A 70 -10.15 10.46 -7.21
N GLN A 71 -10.71 9.64 -6.32
CA GLN A 71 -11.76 10.05 -5.38
C GLN A 71 -11.19 10.42 -4.01
N LEU A 72 -10.24 9.62 -3.50
CA LEU A 72 -9.74 9.74 -2.15
C LEU A 72 -8.85 10.98 -1.95
N PHE A 73 -7.80 11.15 -2.75
CA PHE A 73 -6.82 12.21 -2.52
C PHE A 73 -7.40 13.63 -2.65
N PRO A 74 -8.26 13.94 -3.67
CA PRO A 74 -8.95 15.23 -3.71
C PRO A 74 -9.91 15.44 -2.54
N ARG A 75 -10.57 14.38 -2.07
CA ARG A 75 -11.45 14.44 -0.90
C ARG A 75 -10.69 14.73 0.39
N LEU A 76 -9.44 14.30 0.47
CA LEU A 76 -8.51 14.65 1.57
C LEU A 76 -7.95 16.07 1.46
N GLY A 77 -8.32 16.83 0.44
CA GLY A 77 -7.94 18.24 0.27
C GLY A 77 -6.68 18.46 -0.58
N ALA A 78 -6.02 17.41 -1.08
CA ALA A 78 -4.86 17.56 -1.93
C ALA A 78 -5.23 18.10 -3.32
N LYS A 79 -4.38 18.97 -3.88
CA LYS A 79 -4.38 19.27 -5.30
C LYS A 79 -3.62 18.18 -6.03
N CYS A 80 -4.30 17.41 -6.89
CA CYS A 80 -3.76 16.21 -7.47
C CYS A 80 -3.61 16.30 -8.98
N THR A 81 -2.49 15.78 -9.48
CA THR A 81 -2.31 15.38 -10.88
C THR A 81 -2.12 13.89 -10.92
N PHE A 82 -2.77 13.20 -11.85
CA PHE A 82 -2.73 11.75 -11.96
C PHE A 82 -2.07 11.32 -13.25
N ILE A 83 -1.16 10.36 -13.16
CA ILE A 83 -0.55 9.65 -14.27
C ILE A 83 -0.78 8.14 -14.13
N GLY A 84 -0.60 7.38 -15.20
CA GLY A 84 -0.84 5.94 -15.15
C GLY A 84 -2.30 5.57 -14.77
N VAL A 85 -3.31 6.27 -15.34
CA VAL A 85 -4.71 6.12 -14.95
C VAL A 85 -5.64 5.78 -16.11
N GLU A 86 -5.09 5.32 -17.22
CA GLU A 86 -5.83 4.93 -18.43
C GLU A 86 -5.60 3.44 -18.75
N PRO A 87 -6.15 2.53 -17.91
CA PRO A 87 -5.95 1.09 -18.10
C PRO A 87 -6.61 0.61 -19.41
N ASP A 88 -5.86 -0.13 -20.22
CA ASP A 88 -6.35 -0.75 -21.46
C ASP A 88 -6.35 -2.29 -21.40
N GLY A 89 -6.05 -2.88 -20.25
CA GLY A 89 -5.93 -4.31 -20.02
C GLY A 89 -4.58 -4.92 -20.42
N LYS A 90 -3.62 -4.12 -20.90
CA LYS A 90 -2.28 -4.56 -21.30
C LYS A 90 -1.16 -3.66 -20.78
N ASN A 91 -1.46 -2.43 -20.43
CA ASN A 91 -0.49 -1.39 -20.04
C ASN A 91 -0.23 -1.28 -18.53
N ILE A 92 -0.75 -2.19 -17.72
CA ILE A 92 -0.49 -2.23 -16.28
C ILE A 92 1.02 -2.34 -16.00
N ASN A 93 1.55 -1.48 -15.13
CA ASN A 93 2.99 -1.38 -14.80
C ASN A 93 3.93 -1.12 -16.02
N ALA A 94 3.40 -0.78 -17.18
CA ALA A 94 4.21 -0.60 -18.38
C ALA A 94 4.92 0.77 -18.38
N GLY A 95 6.12 0.83 -17.76
CA GLY A 95 6.94 2.03 -17.64
C GLY A 95 6.32 3.08 -16.70
N VAL A 96 5.44 2.68 -15.82
CA VAL A 96 4.75 3.51 -14.83
C VAL A 96 4.64 2.76 -13.50
N GLY A 97 4.27 3.47 -12.43
CA GLY A 97 4.06 2.92 -11.11
C GLY A 97 5.33 2.74 -10.30
N SER A 98 5.21 2.10 -9.12
CA SER A 98 6.27 2.00 -8.12
C SER A 98 7.52 1.22 -8.57
N THR A 99 7.42 0.47 -9.67
CA THR A 99 8.56 -0.25 -10.26
C THR A 99 9.31 0.55 -11.33
N HIS A 100 8.81 1.72 -11.72
CA HIS A 100 9.36 2.61 -12.75
C HIS A 100 9.11 4.07 -12.37
N LEU A 101 9.87 4.60 -11.40
CA LEU A 101 9.65 5.94 -10.85
C LEU A 101 10.10 7.09 -11.75
N ASP A 102 10.95 6.85 -12.77
CA ASP A 102 11.55 7.89 -13.61
C ASP A 102 10.52 8.90 -14.15
N ASN A 103 9.35 8.42 -14.57
CA ASN A 103 8.30 9.27 -15.10
C ASN A 103 7.64 10.13 -14.03
N LEU A 104 7.44 9.58 -12.84
CA LEU A 104 6.89 10.30 -11.69
C LEU A 104 7.88 11.36 -11.21
N GLU A 105 9.14 11.01 -11.02
CA GLU A 105 10.21 11.90 -10.57
C GLU A 105 10.35 13.11 -11.50
N LYS A 106 10.38 12.83 -12.80
CA LYS A 106 10.41 13.89 -13.83
C LYS A 106 9.16 14.78 -13.77
N ALA A 107 7.98 14.18 -13.67
CA ALA A 107 6.72 14.92 -13.59
C ALA A 107 6.68 15.83 -12.34
N VAL A 108 7.16 15.33 -11.20
CA VAL A 108 7.23 16.10 -9.94
C VAL A 108 8.09 17.33 -10.10
N VAL A 109 9.31 17.18 -10.64
CA VAL A 109 10.24 18.28 -10.82
C VAL A 109 9.72 19.30 -11.85
N GLU A 110 9.28 18.84 -13.02
CA GLU A 110 8.80 19.71 -14.10
C GLU A 110 7.47 20.42 -13.74
N GLY A 111 6.60 19.75 -12.98
CA GLY A 111 5.31 20.28 -12.56
C GLY A 111 5.33 21.10 -11.27
N GLY A 112 6.46 21.11 -10.54
CA GLY A 112 6.59 21.82 -9.27
C GLY A 112 5.65 21.25 -8.20
N PHE A 113 5.53 19.92 -8.13
CA PHE A 113 4.75 19.24 -7.09
C PHE A 113 5.55 19.16 -5.78
N ASP A 114 4.84 19.11 -4.66
CA ASP A 114 5.46 18.96 -3.34
C ASP A 114 6.01 17.54 -3.13
N CYS A 115 5.36 16.55 -3.73
CA CYS A 115 5.83 15.16 -3.75
C CYS A 115 5.13 14.36 -4.86
N GLY A 116 5.67 13.17 -5.11
CA GLY A 116 5.08 12.15 -5.97
C GLY A 116 4.80 10.87 -5.19
N ILE A 117 3.72 10.19 -5.54
CA ILE A 117 3.33 8.88 -4.96
C ILE A 117 3.09 7.92 -6.12
N ALA A 118 3.70 6.75 -6.09
CA ALA A 118 3.49 5.69 -7.07
C ALA A 118 2.99 4.41 -6.42
N PHE A 119 1.92 3.87 -6.96
CA PHE A 119 1.43 2.53 -6.65
C PHE A 119 1.89 1.55 -7.73
N ASP A 120 1.85 0.27 -7.47
CA ASP A 120 1.94 -0.74 -8.52
C ASP A 120 0.56 -1.20 -8.99
N GLY A 121 0.50 -2.22 -9.86
CA GLY A 121 -0.72 -2.57 -10.58
C GLY A 121 -1.89 -3.00 -9.71
N ASP A 122 -1.66 -3.71 -8.61
CA ASP A 122 -2.66 -4.15 -7.63
C ASP A 122 -2.66 -3.31 -6.35
N ALA A 123 -1.74 -2.30 -6.30
CA ALA A 123 -1.62 -1.31 -5.22
C ALA A 123 -1.26 -1.91 -3.85
N ASP A 124 -0.53 -3.03 -3.83
CA ASP A 124 0.03 -3.60 -2.61
C ASP A 124 1.39 -2.96 -2.26
N ARG A 125 2.03 -2.27 -3.21
CA ARG A 125 3.28 -1.53 -3.04
C ARG A 125 3.08 -0.05 -3.31
N CYS A 126 3.78 0.77 -2.52
CA CYS A 126 3.78 2.21 -2.66
C CYS A 126 5.20 2.74 -2.47
N LEU A 127 5.65 3.56 -3.40
CA LEU A 127 6.87 4.36 -3.28
C LEU A 127 6.55 5.84 -3.49
N ALA A 128 7.49 6.69 -3.11
CA ALA A 128 7.31 8.13 -3.26
C ALA A 128 8.59 8.80 -3.77
N CYS A 129 8.47 10.06 -4.19
CA CYS A 129 9.61 10.93 -4.40
C CYS A 129 9.33 12.32 -3.77
N ASP A 130 10.39 12.99 -3.38
CA ASP A 130 10.33 14.35 -2.85
C ASP A 130 10.18 15.41 -3.97
N GLU A 131 10.11 16.68 -3.59
CA GLU A 131 9.98 17.82 -4.50
C GLU A 131 11.14 17.98 -5.49
N LYS A 132 12.24 17.26 -5.27
CA LYS A 132 13.43 17.24 -6.16
C LYS A 132 13.46 16.01 -7.05
N GLY A 133 12.44 15.16 -6.99
CA GLY A 133 12.41 13.88 -7.68
C GLY A 133 13.35 12.83 -7.08
N GLN A 134 13.73 12.96 -5.81
CA GLN A 134 14.57 11.97 -5.14
C GLN A 134 13.67 10.87 -4.54
N GLU A 135 13.97 9.63 -4.86
CA GLU A 135 13.22 8.47 -4.37
C GLU A 135 13.19 8.40 -2.84
N ILE A 136 11.99 8.18 -2.31
CA ILE A 136 11.70 7.83 -0.92
C ILE A 136 11.32 6.36 -0.90
N ASP A 137 12.29 5.51 -0.60
CA ASP A 137 12.14 4.07 -0.57
C ASP A 137 11.38 3.57 0.67
N GLY A 138 11.07 2.27 0.72
CA GLY A 138 10.33 1.67 1.83
C GLY A 138 11.01 1.83 3.18
N ASP A 139 12.34 1.75 3.25
CA ASP A 139 13.08 1.95 4.50
C ASP A 139 12.90 3.39 5.04
N LYS A 140 12.91 4.39 4.15
CA LYS A 140 12.65 5.79 4.53
C LYS A 140 11.21 6.00 5.01
N VAL A 141 10.24 5.37 4.33
CA VAL A 141 8.82 5.43 4.74
C VAL A 141 8.64 4.80 6.11
N ILE A 142 9.19 3.61 6.36
CA ILE A 142 9.13 2.95 7.66
C ILE A 142 9.79 3.81 8.74
N ALA A 143 10.95 4.40 8.46
CA ALA A 143 11.63 5.27 9.41
C ALA A 143 10.77 6.48 9.80
N LEU A 144 10.17 7.16 8.81
CA LEU A 144 9.29 8.31 9.02
C LEU A 144 8.08 7.95 9.88
N LEU A 145 7.41 6.85 9.55
CA LEU A 145 6.24 6.38 10.30
C LEU A 145 6.60 5.99 11.73
N ALA A 146 7.66 5.22 11.94
CA ALA A 146 8.10 4.80 13.27
C ALA A 146 8.52 5.99 14.14
N MET A 147 9.20 6.98 13.57
CA MET A 147 9.53 8.21 14.29
C MET A 147 8.28 8.99 14.72
N ASN A 148 7.32 9.15 13.81
CA ASN A 148 6.04 9.81 14.08
C ASN A 148 5.24 9.07 15.17
N MET A 149 5.17 7.74 15.09
CA MET A 149 4.50 6.91 16.09
C MET A 149 5.19 7.02 17.46
N LYS A 150 6.53 7.04 17.48
CA LYS A 150 7.30 7.24 18.72
C LYS A 150 7.01 8.61 19.34
N GLU A 151 7.02 9.66 18.54
CA GLU A 151 6.70 11.02 19.00
C GLU A 151 5.29 11.11 19.60
N LYS A 152 4.33 10.42 18.99
CA LYS A 152 2.95 10.33 19.47
C LYS A 152 2.77 9.36 20.64
N GLY A 153 3.81 8.61 21.03
CA GLY A 153 3.76 7.62 22.11
C GLY A 153 2.91 6.38 21.79
N CYS A 154 2.76 6.06 20.50
CA CYS A 154 2.01 4.90 20.03
C CYS A 154 2.86 3.85 19.26
N LEU A 155 4.19 3.93 19.37
CA LEU A 155 5.09 2.89 18.88
C LEU A 155 5.31 1.86 19.99
N ASP A 156 4.57 0.78 19.97
CA ASP A 156 4.62 -0.24 20.99
C ASP A 156 6.01 -0.91 21.06
N GLY A 157 6.51 -1.07 22.29
CA GLY A 157 7.87 -1.57 22.53
C GLY A 157 9.00 -0.69 21.96
N ASN A 158 8.73 0.51 21.43
CA ASN A 158 9.67 1.29 20.62
C ASN A 158 10.33 0.44 19.51
N THR A 159 9.57 -0.45 18.88
CA THR A 159 10.06 -1.44 17.93
C THR A 159 9.38 -1.29 16.57
N ALA A 160 10.18 -1.28 15.50
CA ALA A 160 9.72 -1.43 14.13
C ALA A 160 10.07 -2.84 13.63
N VAL A 161 9.08 -3.55 13.11
CA VAL A 161 9.29 -4.89 12.53
C VAL A 161 9.58 -4.75 11.04
N VAL A 162 10.68 -5.33 10.60
CA VAL A 162 11.17 -5.22 9.22
C VAL A 162 11.63 -6.59 8.71
N THR A 163 11.98 -6.68 7.44
CA THR A 163 12.54 -7.91 6.90
C THR A 163 14.07 -7.87 6.89
N VAL A 164 14.69 -9.02 6.61
CA VAL A 164 16.15 -9.11 6.39
C VAL A 164 16.64 -8.29 5.19
N MET A 165 15.73 -7.77 4.36
CA MET A 165 16.05 -6.94 3.20
C MET A 165 16.30 -5.47 3.55
N SER A 166 15.86 -4.98 4.73
CA SER A 166 16.09 -3.60 5.15
C SER A 166 17.57 -3.28 5.26
N ASN A 167 17.97 -2.13 4.76
CA ASN A 167 19.38 -1.79 4.64
C ASN A 167 20.03 -1.45 6.00
N LEU A 168 21.33 -1.61 6.08
CA LEU A 168 22.09 -1.36 7.31
C LEU A 168 22.02 0.13 7.74
N GLY A 169 21.92 1.05 6.79
CA GLY A 169 21.82 2.49 7.07
C GLY A 169 20.53 2.80 7.82
N PHE A 170 19.41 2.23 7.38
CA PHE A 170 18.13 2.31 8.08
C PHE A 170 18.24 1.75 9.51
N ILE A 171 18.77 0.54 9.68
CA ILE A 171 18.93 -0.08 11.01
C ILE A 171 19.70 0.83 11.98
N LYS A 172 20.87 1.34 11.53
CA LYS A 172 21.68 2.25 12.34
C LYS A 172 20.98 3.58 12.64
N PHE A 173 20.21 4.09 11.69
CA PHE A 173 19.43 5.30 11.90
C PHE A 173 18.37 5.06 12.98
N MET A 174 17.58 4.00 12.88
CA MET A 174 16.56 3.64 13.88
C MET A 174 17.16 3.49 15.27
N GLU A 175 18.30 2.78 15.37
CA GLU A 175 19.04 2.60 16.61
C GLU A 175 19.47 3.96 17.21
N SER A 176 19.97 4.90 16.38
CA SER A 176 20.32 6.26 16.80
C SER A 176 19.14 7.07 17.33
N GLN A 177 17.92 6.74 16.86
CA GLN A 177 16.67 7.35 17.33
C GLN A 177 16.08 6.62 18.56
N GLY A 178 16.75 5.58 19.07
CA GLY A 178 16.26 4.76 20.18
C GLY A 178 15.03 3.94 19.82
N ILE A 179 14.97 3.50 18.56
CA ILE A 179 13.95 2.59 18.05
C ILE A 179 14.63 1.27 17.74
N TYR A 180 14.09 0.19 18.29
CA TYR A 180 14.56 -1.16 18.00
C TYR A 180 14.03 -1.64 16.65
N THR A 181 14.80 -2.52 16.01
CA THR A 181 14.36 -3.18 14.77
C THR A 181 14.33 -4.68 14.97
N GLU A 182 13.15 -5.26 14.85
CA GLU A 182 12.95 -6.70 14.81
C GLU A 182 12.96 -7.20 13.37
N LYS A 183 13.70 -8.29 13.08
CA LYS A 183 13.90 -8.78 11.72
C LYS A 183 13.19 -10.10 11.49
N THR A 184 12.41 -10.16 10.42
CA THR A 184 11.74 -11.37 9.97
C THR A 184 12.29 -11.85 8.62
N ALA A 185 11.83 -13.01 8.17
CA ALA A 185 11.98 -13.45 6.79
C ALA A 185 11.26 -12.49 5.84
N VAL A 186 11.59 -12.56 4.53
CA VAL A 186 10.94 -11.75 3.51
C VAL A 186 9.50 -12.20 3.32
N GLY A 187 8.57 -11.28 3.43
CA GLY A 187 7.13 -11.46 3.27
C GLY A 187 6.36 -10.68 4.34
N ASP A 188 5.35 -9.94 3.91
CA ASP A 188 4.46 -9.14 4.77
C ASP A 188 3.78 -9.99 5.86
N ARG A 189 3.43 -11.23 5.52
CA ARG A 189 2.87 -12.21 6.46
C ARG A 189 3.77 -12.39 7.68
N TYR A 190 5.08 -12.58 7.51
CA TYR A 190 6.01 -12.80 8.63
C TYR A 190 6.17 -11.54 9.48
N VAL A 191 6.11 -10.36 8.85
CA VAL A 191 6.12 -9.08 9.57
C VAL A 191 4.87 -8.98 10.44
N LEU A 192 3.69 -9.21 9.87
CA LEU A 192 2.42 -9.13 10.60
C LEU A 192 2.30 -10.18 11.72
N GLU A 193 2.75 -11.42 11.48
CA GLU A 193 2.78 -12.47 12.50
C GLU A 193 3.65 -12.05 13.69
N ASN A 194 4.87 -11.56 13.41
CA ASN A 194 5.77 -11.08 14.47
C ASN A 194 5.18 -9.91 15.26
N MET A 195 4.57 -8.94 14.57
CA MET A 195 3.89 -7.81 15.22
C MET A 195 2.79 -8.29 16.17
N ARG A 196 1.94 -9.21 15.72
CA ARG A 196 0.83 -9.76 16.52
C ARG A 196 1.31 -10.56 17.74
N GLU A 197 2.32 -11.42 17.55
CA GLU A 197 2.86 -12.26 18.62
C GLU A 197 3.54 -11.46 19.73
N ASN A 198 4.18 -10.33 19.38
CA ASN A 198 4.91 -9.50 20.34
C ASN A 198 4.14 -8.24 20.78
N GLY A 199 2.95 -7.99 20.23
CA GLY A 199 2.14 -6.82 20.55
C GLY A 199 2.77 -5.52 20.07
N TYR A 200 3.44 -5.53 18.89
CA TYR A 200 3.98 -4.33 18.25
C TYR A 200 2.91 -3.65 17.37
N ALA A 201 3.01 -2.34 17.23
CA ALA A 201 2.13 -1.51 16.39
C ALA A 201 2.71 -1.25 15.02
#